data_65f2df38485248a3f149a69b43a98ec7
#
_entry.id   65f2df38485248a3f149a69b43a98ec7
#
_cell.length_a   1.000
_cell.length_b   1.000
_cell.length_c   1.000
_cell.angle_alpha   90.00
_cell.angle_beta   90.00
_cell.angle_gamma   90.00
#
_symmetry.space_group_name_H-M   'P 1'
#
loop_
_entity.id
_entity.type
_entity.pdbx_description
1 polymer ?
#
loop_
_entity_poly.entity_id
_entity_poly.type
_entity_poly.pdbx_seq_one_letter_code
_entity_poly.pdbx_strand_id
1 'polypeptide(L)'
;MKHEREAFGFLGFLLILGTLYFALIETGPAKFFTAPNAQKLFYLHVPSGLITYLAFLMVVGGSMVFLYNGSEYADNLAKISTELGIVFGFMSLASGTFWMKAEWGGDIVNRFLTDMRLATTLAMWLLYIAYFVYRRQPDTLPVSYTHLTLPTSDLV
;
A
#
# COMPACT_ATOMS: atom_id res chain seq x y z
N MET A 1 5.64 6.94 -29.56
CA MET A 1 5.83 6.47 -28.15
C MET A 1 5.35 7.43 -27.08
N LYS A 2 5.67 8.77 -27.11
CA LYS A 2 5.20 9.70 -26.07
C LYS A 2 3.68 9.94 -26.15
N HIS A 3 3.18 10.26 -27.33
CA HIS A 3 1.74 10.49 -27.55
C HIS A 3 0.88 9.23 -27.28
N GLU A 4 1.39 8.05 -27.58
CA GLU A 4 0.66 6.79 -27.29
C GLU A 4 0.50 6.60 -25.78
N ARG A 5 1.56 6.84 -24.99
CA ARG A 5 1.47 6.75 -23.51
C ARG A 5 0.49 7.78 -22.93
N GLU A 6 0.49 9.00 -23.46
CA GLU A 6 -0.46 10.04 -23.06
C GLU A 6 -1.90 9.65 -23.41
N ALA A 7 -2.13 9.09 -24.62
CA ALA A 7 -3.43 8.59 -25.05
C ALA A 7 -3.92 7.41 -24.18
N PHE A 8 -3.06 6.45 -23.88
CA PHE A 8 -3.41 5.34 -22.98
C PHE A 8 -3.70 5.83 -21.55
N GLY A 9 -2.94 6.81 -21.05
CA GLY A 9 -3.19 7.41 -19.76
C GLY A 9 -4.55 8.13 -19.69
N PHE A 10 -4.87 8.89 -20.72
CA PHE A 10 -6.16 9.58 -20.83
C PHE A 10 -7.33 8.60 -20.97
N LEU A 11 -7.19 7.56 -21.79
CA LEU A 11 -8.20 6.51 -21.92
C LEU A 11 -8.42 5.79 -20.58
N GLY A 12 -7.35 5.43 -19.89
CA GLY A 12 -7.42 4.82 -18.56
C GLY A 12 -8.14 5.70 -17.55
N PHE A 13 -7.85 7.00 -17.55
CA PHE A 13 -8.53 7.96 -16.70
C PHE A 13 -10.04 8.05 -17.00
N LEU A 14 -10.43 8.10 -18.29
CA LEU A 14 -11.86 8.09 -18.68
C LEU A 14 -12.56 6.79 -18.26
N LEU A 15 -11.90 5.65 -18.39
CA LEU A 15 -12.46 4.36 -17.96
C LEU A 15 -12.66 4.32 -16.44
N ILE A 16 -11.73 4.85 -15.67
CA ILE A 16 -11.87 4.97 -14.21
C ILE A 16 -13.06 5.87 -13.86
N LEU A 17 -13.17 7.03 -14.46
CA LEU A 17 -14.30 7.95 -14.22
C LEU A 17 -15.64 7.32 -14.60
N GLY A 18 -15.72 6.65 -15.76
CA GLY A 18 -16.91 5.94 -16.21
C GLY A 18 -17.31 4.81 -15.27
N THR A 19 -16.35 4.03 -14.80
CA THR A 19 -16.57 2.95 -13.83
C THR A 19 -17.05 3.48 -12.49
N LEU A 20 -16.45 4.55 -11.98
CA LEU A 20 -16.88 5.21 -10.75
C LEU A 20 -18.28 5.81 -10.88
N TYR A 21 -18.60 6.47 -11.99
CA TYR A 21 -19.92 6.98 -12.26
C TYR A 21 -20.95 5.86 -12.23
N PHE A 22 -20.72 4.78 -12.98
CA PHE A 22 -21.61 3.64 -13.03
C PHE A 22 -21.79 2.98 -11.64
N ALA A 23 -20.68 2.74 -10.94
CA ALA A 23 -20.71 2.09 -9.63
C ALA A 23 -21.41 2.93 -8.55
N LEU A 24 -21.20 4.26 -8.55
CA LEU A 24 -21.70 5.12 -7.47
C LEU A 24 -23.11 5.70 -7.77
N ILE A 25 -23.47 5.89 -9.04
CA ILE A 25 -24.69 6.58 -9.44
C ILE A 25 -25.73 5.61 -10.02
N GLU A 26 -25.34 4.83 -11.03
CA GLU A 26 -26.27 3.95 -11.75
C GLU A 26 -26.60 2.67 -10.99
N THR A 27 -25.71 2.18 -10.11
CA THR A 27 -25.97 0.95 -9.37
C THR A 27 -27.00 1.20 -8.26
N GLY A 28 -28.11 0.51 -8.32
CA GLY A 28 -29.18 0.56 -7.31
C GLY A 28 -28.74 -0.04 -5.97
N PRO A 29 -29.52 0.21 -4.91
CA PRO A 29 -29.23 -0.33 -3.57
C PRO A 29 -29.33 -1.86 -3.54
N ALA A 30 -28.47 -2.52 -2.78
CA ALA A 30 -28.48 -3.97 -2.62
C ALA A 30 -29.69 -4.42 -1.79
N LYS A 31 -30.43 -5.41 -2.30
CA LYS A 31 -31.66 -5.89 -1.65
C LYS A 31 -31.45 -6.71 -0.37
N PHE A 32 -30.24 -7.25 -0.17
CA PHE A 32 -29.91 -8.19 0.90
C PHE A 32 -29.03 -7.62 2.01
N PHE A 33 -28.68 -6.33 1.94
CA PHE A 33 -27.85 -5.68 2.95
C PHE A 33 -28.71 -4.92 3.97
N THR A 34 -28.27 -4.90 5.22
CA THR A 34 -28.87 -4.09 6.29
C THR A 34 -28.73 -2.60 5.94
N ALA A 35 -27.59 -2.23 5.34
CA ALA A 35 -27.36 -0.89 4.80
C ALA A 35 -27.21 -0.94 3.26
N PRO A 36 -28.33 -0.92 2.49
CA PRO A 36 -28.33 -1.16 1.05
C PRO A 36 -27.38 -0.26 0.24
N ASN A 37 -27.21 0.99 0.64
CA ASN A 37 -26.31 1.93 -0.02
C ASN A 37 -24.83 1.70 0.31
N ALA A 38 -24.50 0.99 1.40
CA ALA A 38 -23.14 0.65 1.75
C ALA A 38 -22.47 -0.29 0.74
N GLN A 39 -23.26 -0.99 -0.09
CA GLN A 39 -22.74 -1.76 -1.22
C GLN A 39 -21.77 -0.94 -2.10
N LYS A 40 -22.02 0.35 -2.27
CA LYS A 40 -21.18 1.22 -3.10
C LYS A 40 -19.72 1.28 -2.63
N LEU A 41 -19.49 1.08 -1.33
CA LEU A 41 -18.14 0.99 -0.76
C LEU A 41 -17.37 -0.26 -1.24
N PHE A 42 -18.08 -1.33 -1.62
CA PHE A 42 -17.45 -2.54 -2.17
C PHE A 42 -16.71 -2.31 -3.46
N TYR A 43 -17.23 -1.42 -4.31
CA TYR A 43 -16.60 -1.10 -5.60
C TYR A 43 -15.25 -0.39 -5.43
N LEU A 44 -15.02 0.22 -4.28
CA LEU A 44 -13.74 0.80 -3.92
C LEU A 44 -12.90 -0.18 -3.07
N HIS A 45 -13.55 -0.86 -2.12
CA HIS A 45 -12.89 -1.75 -1.16
C HIS A 45 -12.24 -2.96 -1.83
N VAL A 46 -12.98 -3.69 -2.65
CA VAL A 46 -12.48 -4.94 -3.23
C VAL A 46 -11.28 -4.70 -4.18
N PRO A 47 -11.33 -3.78 -5.15
CA PRO A 47 -10.18 -3.52 -6.00
C PRO A 47 -8.97 -3.00 -5.22
N SER A 48 -9.18 -2.08 -4.27
CA SER A 48 -8.08 -1.56 -3.46
C SER A 48 -7.44 -2.63 -2.59
N GLY A 49 -8.23 -3.54 -2.02
CA GLY A 49 -7.72 -4.70 -1.29
C GLY A 49 -6.87 -5.62 -2.17
N LEU A 50 -7.35 -5.97 -3.37
CA LEU A 50 -6.61 -6.81 -4.32
C LEU A 50 -5.27 -6.18 -4.73
N ILE A 51 -5.28 -4.87 -5.04
CA ILE A 51 -4.05 -4.14 -5.38
C ILE A 51 -3.08 -4.13 -4.19
N THR A 52 -3.59 -3.97 -2.97
CA THR A 52 -2.77 -3.98 -1.75
C THR A 52 -2.08 -5.34 -1.56
N TYR A 53 -2.79 -6.45 -1.70
CA TYR A 53 -2.18 -7.78 -1.60
C TYR A 53 -1.18 -8.06 -2.72
N LEU A 54 -1.48 -7.65 -3.95
CA LEU A 54 -0.56 -7.78 -5.07
C LEU A 54 0.72 -6.96 -4.84
N ALA A 55 0.57 -5.72 -4.37
CA ALA A 55 1.70 -4.87 -4.01
C ALA A 55 2.56 -5.51 -2.91
N PHE A 56 1.93 -6.12 -1.88
CA PHE A 56 2.67 -6.86 -0.86
C PHE A 56 3.52 -8.00 -1.44
N LEU A 57 2.94 -8.82 -2.32
CA LEU A 57 3.67 -9.90 -2.98
C LEU A 57 4.85 -9.36 -3.81
N MET A 58 4.67 -8.23 -4.49
CA MET A 58 5.73 -7.58 -5.26
C MET A 58 6.84 -7.01 -4.36
N VAL A 59 6.50 -6.46 -3.20
CA VAL A 59 7.51 -6.01 -2.21
C VAL A 59 8.33 -7.18 -1.72
N VAL A 60 7.69 -8.27 -1.31
CA VAL A 60 8.38 -9.46 -0.83
C VAL A 60 9.25 -10.07 -1.93
N GLY A 61 8.69 -10.32 -3.11
CA GLY A 61 9.41 -10.92 -4.23
C GLY A 61 10.57 -10.04 -4.73
N GLY A 62 10.33 -8.74 -4.89
CA GLY A 62 11.36 -7.78 -5.31
C GLY A 62 12.49 -7.68 -4.29
N SER A 63 12.16 -7.63 -2.99
CA SER A 63 13.16 -7.60 -1.93
C SER A 63 13.98 -8.89 -1.87
N MET A 64 13.35 -10.06 -2.03
CA MET A 64 14.06 -11.34 -2.08
C MET A 64 15.05 -11.40 -3.27
N VAL A 65 14.62 -10.98 -4.47
CA VAL A 65 15.48 -10.96 -5.65
C VAL A 65 16.63 -9.98 -5.46
N PHE A 66 16.37 -8.81 -4.90
CA PHE A 66 17.42 -7.84 -4.58
C PHE A 66 18.47 -8.41 -3.60
N LEU A 67 18.02 -9.03 -2.53
CA LEU A 67 18.92 -9.65 -1.54
C LEU A 67 19.74 -10.80 -2.11
N TYR A 68 19.20 -11.53 -3.11
CA TYR A 68 19.87 -12.67 -3.72
C TYR A 68 20.92 -12.26 -4.75
N ASN A 69 20.63 -11.28 -5.61
CA ASN A 69 21.49 -10.94 -6.77
C ASN A 69 21.82 -9.45 -6.93
N GLY A 70 21.39 -8.59 -6.01
CA GLY A 70 21.66 -7.15 -6.06
C GLY A 70 20.93 -6.39 -7.18
N SER A 71 19.84 -6.95 -7.73
CA SER A 71 19.10 -6.36 -8.85
C SER A 71 18.45 -5.03 -8.49
N GLU A 72 18.96 -3.91 -9.01
CA GLU A 72 18.38 -2.57 -8.85
C GLU A 72 16.94 -2.48 -9.39
N TYR A 73 16.63 -3.23 -10.44
CA TYR A 73 15.27 -3.30 -10.98
C TYR A 73 14.30 -3.89 -9.95
N ALA A 74 14.70 -4.98 -9.30
CA ALA A 74 13.87 -5.64 -8.27
C ALA A 74 13.70 -4.73 -7.04
N ASP A 75 14.74 -3.99 -6.67
CA ASP A 75 14.69 -3.00 -5.59
C ASP A 75 13.73 -1.84 -5.91
N ASN A 76 13.82 -1.29 -7.11
CA ASN A 76 12.91 -0.24 -7.57
C ASN A 76 11.45 -0.74 -7.65
N LEU A 77 11.23 -1.98 -8.08
CA LEU A 77 9.91 -2.59 -8.10
C LEU A 77 9.34 -2.69 -6.69
N ALA A 78 10.12 -3.17 -5.72
CA ALA A 78 9.71 -3.24 -4.32
C ALA A 78 9.36 -1.85 -3.75
N LYS A 79 10.16 -0.83 -4.07
CA LYS A 79 9.93 0.56 -3.64
C LYS A 79 8.61 1.12 -4.17
N ILE A 80 8.37 1.03 -5.49
CA ILE A 80 7.14 1.52 -6.11
C ILE A 80 5.93 0.75 -5.57
N SER A 81 6.05 -0.57 -5.42
CA SER A 81 4.99 -1.42 -4.88
C SER A 81 4.67 -1.07 -3.42
N THR A 82 5.65 -0.64 -2.63
CA THR A 82 5.41 -0.15 -1.26
C THR A 82 4.54 1.11 -1.27
N GLU A 83 4.85 2.07 -2.12
CA GLU A 83 4.07 3.31 -2.24
C GLU A 83 2.62 3.02 -2.64
N LEU A 84 2.41 2.14 -3.62
CA LEU A 84 1.07 1.68 -4.01
C LEU A 84 0.37 0.95 -2.87
N GLY A 85 1.07 0.06 -2.16
CA GLY A 85 0.54 -0.68 -1.01
C GLY A 85 0.06 0.22 0.12
N ILE A 86 0.76 1.33 0.38
CA ILE A 86 0.35 2.32 1.40
C ILE A 86 -0.95 3.02 0.97
N VAL A 87 -1.03 3.51 -0.26
CA VAL A 87 -2.20 4.26 -0.75
C VAL A 87 -3.43 3.36 -0.82
N PHE A 88 -3.33 2.23 -1.52
CA PHE A 88 -4.46 1.31 -1.69
C PHE A 88 -4.81 0.58 -0.40
N GLY A 89 -3.85 0.29 0.46
CA GLY A 89 -4.08 -0.26 1.78
C GLY A 89 -4.90 0.67 2.68
N PHE A 90 -4.60 1.97 2.66
CA PHE A 90 -5.42 2.97 3.34
C PHE A 90 -6.84 3.02 2.78
N MET A 91 -7.00 3.04 1.45
CA MET A 91 -8.32 3.05 0.80
C MET A 91 -9.13 1.79 1.17
N SER A 92 -8.49 0.63 1.19
CA SER A 92 -9.11 -0.63 1.57
C SER A 92 -9.53 -0.62 3.05
N LEU A 93 -8.64 -0.22 3.97
CA LEU A 93 -8.95 -0.14 5.40
C LEU A 93 -10.08 0.85 5.66
N ALA A 94 -10.04 2.04 5.08
CA ALA A 94 -11.07 3.07 5.27
C ALA A 94 -12.43 2.59 4.74
N SER A 95 -12.50 2.19 3.47
CA SER A 95 -13.76 1.75 2.85
C SER A 95 -14.34 0.50 3.53
N GLY A 96 -13.50 -0.47 3.89
CA GLY A 96 -13.90 -1.67 4.61
C GLY A 96 -14.43 -1.37 6.02
N THR A 97 -13.80 -0.43 6.73
CA THR A 97 -14.26 0.00 8.06
C THR A 97 -15.60 0.71 7.99
N PHE A 98 -15.79 1.62 7.02
CA PHE A 98 -17.07 2.29 6.82
C PHE A 98 -18.17 1.32 6.42
N TRP A 99 -17.91 0.39 5.52
CA TRP A 99 -18.85 -0.64 5.14
C TRP A 99 -19.24 -1.51 6.33
N MET A 100 -18.28 -2.01 7.07
CA MET A 100 -18.49 -2.84 8.25
C MET A 100 -19.35 -2.11 9.29
N LYS A 101 -19.06 -0.84 9.55
CA LYS A 101 -19.84 -0.02 10.48
C LYS A 101 -21.29 0.15 10.05
N ALA A 102 -21.51 0.37 8.75
CA ALA A 102 -22.85 0.55 8.19
C ALA A 102 -23.65 -0.75 8.20
N GLU A 103 -23.03 -1.89 7.87
CA GLU A 103 -23.69 -3.17 7.70
C GLU A 103 -23.89 -3.92 9.02
N TRP A 104 -22.87 -3.95 9.86
CA TRP A 104 -22.87 -4.74 11.09
C TRP A 104 -22.96 -3.90 12.37
N GLY A 105 -22.80 -2.58 12.29
CA GLY A 105 -22.78 -1.70 13.46
C GLY A 105 -21.60 -1.98 14.39
N GLY A 106 -21.76 -1.60 15.65
CA GLY A 106 -20.77 -1.83 16.71
C GLY A 106 -19.68 -0.77 16.79
N ASP A 107 -18.79 -0.94 17.77
CA ASP A 107 -17.64 -0.06 17.98
C ASP A 107 -16.48 -0.44 17.07
N ILE A 108 -15.94 0.55 16.34
CA ILE A 108 -14.87 0.37 15.37
C ILE A 108 -13.59 -0.12 16.07
N VAL A 109 -13.23 0.47 17.21
CA VAL A 109 -11.99 0.13 17.93
C VAL A 109 -12.04 -1.33 18.39
N ASN A 110 -13.14 -1.74 18.98
CA ASN A 110 -13.32 -3.11 19.40
C ASN A 110 -13.26 -4.10 18.22
N ARG A 111 -13.78 -3.71 17.06
CA ARG A 111 -13.69 -4.52 15.84
C ARG A 111 -12.26 -4.70 15.36
N PHE A 112 -11.42 -3.67 15.39
CA PHE A 112 -10.00 -3.81 15.05
C PHE A 112 -9.24 -4.74 16.01
N LEU A 113 -9.69 -4.87 17.24
CA LEU A 113 -9.07 -5.76 18.23
C LEU A 113 -9.57 -7.21 18.13
N THR A 114 -10.79 -7.42 17.64
CA THR A 114 -11.45 -8.73 17.66
C THR A 114 -11.57 -9.41 16.29
N ASP A 115 -11.64 -8.63 15.19
CA ASP A 115 -11.72 -9.18 13.83
C ASP A 115 -10.30 -9.39 13.26
N MET A 116 -9.92 -10.65 13.11
CA MET A 116 -8.60 -11.04 12.60
C MET A 116 -8.27 -10.42 11.23
N ARG A 117 -9.26 -10.24 10.36
CA ARG A 117 -9.06 -9.66 9.02
C ARG A 117 -8.65 -8.21 9.11
N LEU A 118 -9.34 -7.42 9.95
CA LEU A 118 -9.02 -6.01 10.15
C LEU A 118 -7.66 -5.86 10.84
N ALA A 119 -7.42 -6.63 11.89
CA ALA A 119 -6.18 -6.59 12.65
C ALA A 119 -4.96 -6.93 11.76
N THR A 120 -5.02 -8.01 10.99
CA THR A 120 -3.92 -8.42 10.11
C THR A 120 -3.71 -7.45 8.94
N THR A 121 -4.77 -6.90 8.36
CA THR A 121 -4.65 -5.90 7.29
C THR A 121 -4.05 -4.60 7.81
N LEU A 122 -4.45 -4.16 9.01
CA LEU A 122 -3.86 -3.00 9.67
C LEU A 122 -2.37 -3.23 9.98
N ALA A 123 -2.03 -4.38 10.55
CA ALA A 123 -0.63 -4.75 10.84
C ALA A 123 0.22 -4.75 9.56
N MET A 124 -0.27 -5.36 8.49
CA MET A 124 0.40 -5.36 7.19
C MET A 124 0.61 -3.93 6.66
N TRP A 125 -0.41 -3.08 6.74
CA TRP A 125 -0.32 -1.69 6.29
C TRP A 125 0.70 -0.87 7.11
N LEU A 126 0.75 -1.07 8.41
CA LEU A 126 1.76 -0.45 9.27
C LEU A 126 3.18 -0.92 8.93
N LEU A 127 3.34 -2.19 8.54
CA LEU A 127 4.64 -2.71 8.06
C LEU A 127 5.07 -2.02 6.75
N TYR A 128 4.16 -1.74 5.83
CA TYR A 128 4.46 -0.94 4.63
C TYR A 128 4.97 0.45 4.99
N ILE A 129 4.30 1.12 5.93
CA ILE A 129 4.70 2.45 6.39
C ILE A 129 6.09 2.38 7.04
N ALA A 130 6.32 1.41 7.92
CA ALA A 130 7.61 1.24 8.59
C ALA A 130 8.74 1.00 7.57
N TYR A 131 8.52 0.10 6.61
CA TYR A 131 9.46 -0.17 5.53
C TYR A 131 9.74 1.07 4.68
N PHE A 132 8.69 1.82 4.32
CA PHE A 132 8.81 3.05 3.55
C PHE A 132 9.62 4.13 4.28
N VAL A 133 9.34 4.33 5.57
CA VAL A 133 10.08 5.29 6.41
C VAL A 133 11.54 4.87 6.54
N TYR A 134 11.78 3.58 6.79
CA TYR A 134 13.14 3.04 6.88
C TYR A 134 13.95 3.29 5.59
N ARG A 135 13.34 3.04 4.43
CA ARG A 135 14.00 3.24 3.13
C ARG A 135 14.24 4.70 2.75
N ARG A 136 13.51 5.64 3.34
CA ARG A 136 13.69 7.07 3.10
C ARG A 136 14.70 7.72 4.04
N GLN A 137 15.17 7.00 5.03
CA GLN A 137 16.26 7.53 5.85
C GLN A 137 17.49 7.68 4.95
N PRO A 138 18.05 8.88 4.83
CA PRO A 138 19.31 9.04 4.15
C PRO A 138 20.35 8.16 4.84
N ASP A 139 21.29 7.59 4.09
CA ASP A 139 22.45 6.85 4.61
C ASP A 139 23.38 7.73 5.48
N THR A 140 22.82 8.68 6.16
CA THR A 140 23.42 9.62 7.07
C THR A 140 23.33 9.16 8.53
N LEU A 141 23.67 7.88 8.77
CA LEU A 141 24.60 7.70 9.86
C LEU A 141 25.96 7.96 9.23
N PRO A 142 26.61 9.11 9.48
CA PRO A 142 28.03 9.13 9.30
C PRO A 142 28.51 7.99 10.20
N VAL A 143 28.84 6.86 9.61
CA VAL A 143 29.82 6.00 10.23
C VAL A 143 31.01 6.93 10.28
N SER A 144 31.10 7.64 11.38
CA SER A 144 32.31 8.29 11.81
C SER A 144 33.27 7.12 11.94
N TYR A 145 33.87 6.75 10.81
CA TYR A 145 35.16 6.09 10.88
C TYR A 145 36.04 7.15 11.53
N THR A 146 36.00 7.19 12.84
CA THR A 146 37.19 7.59 13.57
C THR A 146 38.24 6.66 13.02
N HIS A 147 38.94 7.11 11.97
CA HIS A 147 40.25 6.63 11.70
C HIS A 147 40.96 6.83 13.02
N LEU A 148 41.04 5.80 13.82
CA LEU A 148 42.11 5.60 14.74
C LEU A 148 43.38 5.46 13.84
N THR A 149 43.80 6.57 13.29
CA THR A 149 45.20 6.72 12.96
C THR A 149 45.87 6.68 14.30
N LEU A 150 46.28 5.48 14.69
CA LEU A 150 47.31 5.34 15.70
C LEU A 150 48.46 6.23 15.25
N PRO A 151 48.86 7.22 16.05
CA PRO A 151 50.09 7.92 15.74
C PRO A 151 51.17 6.84 15.75
N THR A 152 51.70 6.52 14.57
CA THR A 152 52.97 5.84 14.49
C THR A 152 53.96 6.79 15.12
N SER A 153 54.21 6.63 16.40
CA SER A 153 55.32 7.27 17.08
C SER A 153 56.56 6.89 16.35
N ASP A 154 57.19 7.87 15.75
CA ASP A 154 58.53 7.79 15.27
C ASP A 154 59.41 7.34 16.44
N LEU A 155 59.74 6.05 16.46
CA LEU A 155 60.83 5.54 17.24
C LEU A 155 62.04 5.45 16.31
N VAL A 156 62.88 6.48 16.34
CA VAL A 156 64.29 6.42 16.01
C VAL A 156 65.07 6.52 17.29
#